data_5e1868b73e7c870822ce0c51dec34901
#
_entry.id   5e1868b73e7c870822ce0c51dec34901
#
_cell.length_a   1.000
_cell.length_b   1.000
_cell.length_c   1.000
_cell.angle_alpha   90.00
_cell.angle_beta   90.00
_cell.angle_gamma   90.00
#
_symmetry.space_group_name_H-M   'P 1'
#
loop_
_entity.id
_entity.type
_entity.pdbx_description
1 polymer ?
#
loop_
_entity_poly.entity_id
_entity_poly.type
_entity_poly.pdbx_seq_one_letter_code
_entity_poly.pdbx_strand_id
1 'polypeptide(L)'
;DGSRDFYDLWQRTPRRSLDYTLPNLWGWQEYYGLEWRFDGSLCWIRQTLPRPVCWAPVGDWNAVDWSHALWDSCTEAALDFSRVPEELLHIWQQALPGRVDAGEDRGQWEYLYAREDLARLPGNRFHKKKNHCNSYVKAYGEPDYRSLDDAMVEDVLAVQADWCQWHECENSPSLRAENEAINRV
;
A
#
# COMPACT_ATOMS: atom_id res chain seq x y z
N ASP A 1 -3.18 -19.12 10.10
CA ASP A 1 -2.80 -18.48 8.84
C ASP A 1 -4.05 -17.80 8.22
N GLY A 2 -4.21 -16.51 8.45
CA GLY A 2 -5.36 -15.72 7.95
C GLY A 2 -5.17 -15.18 6.52
N SER A 3 -4.13 -15.59 5.80
CA SER A 3 -3.80 -15.02 4.48
C SER A 3 -4.89 -15.29 3.42
N ARG A 4 -5.50 -16.48 3.47
CA ARG A 4 -6.59 -16.85 2.56
C ARG A 4 -7.84 -16.04 2.85
N ASP A 5 -8.21 -15.92 4.12
CA ASP A 5 -9.37 -15.13 4.56
C ASP A 5 -9.18 -13.65 4.22
N PHE A 6 -7.96 -13.13 4.40
CA PHE A 6 -7.59 -11.78 3.99
C PHE A 6 -7.77 -11.59 2.47
N TYR A 7 -7.25 -12.52 1.66
CA TYR A 7 -7.34 -12.44 0.20
C TYR A 7 -8.79 -12.43 -0.29
N ASP A 8 -9.66 -13.26 0.30
CA ASP A 8 -11.07 -13.32 -0.04
C ASP A 8 -11.80 -12.00 0.30
N LEU A 9 -11.45 -11.35 1.40
CA LEU A 9 -11.96 -10.03 1.76
C LEU A 9 -11.38 -8.93 0.85
N TRP A 10 -10.08 -8.99 0.56
CA TRP A 10 -9.42 -8.05 -0.32
C TRP A 10 -10.03 -8.06 -1.74
N GLN A 11 -10.42 -9.22 -2.26
CA GLN A 11 -11.11 -9.33 -3.55
C GLN A 11 -12.46 -8.59 -3.59
N ARG A 12 -13.13 -8.49 -2.46
CA ARG A 12 -14.44 -7.81 -2.31
C ARG A 12 -14.32 -6.33 -1.96
N THR A 13 -13.12 -5.86 -1.65
CA THR A 13 -12.88 -4.46 -1.29
C THR A 13 -13.04 -3.56 -2.52
N PRO A 14 -13.93 -2.54 -2.49
CA PRO A 14 -14.22 -1.69 -3.65
C PRO A 14 -13.02 -0.91 -4.17
N ARG A 15 -12.19 -0.38 -3.27
CA ARG A 15 -10.95 0.31 -3.59
C ARG A 15 -9.76 -0.38 -2.94
N ARG A 16 -8.86 -0.86 -3.79
CA ARG A 16 -7.67 -1.61 -3.38
C ARG A 16 -6.43 -0.77 -3.69
N SER A 17 -5.74 -0.36 -2.64
CA SER A 17 -4.46 0.33 -2.76
C SER A 17 -3.31 -0.68 -2.65
N LEU A 18 -2.12 -0.26 -3.07
CA LEU A 18 -0.90 -1.08 -2.97
C LEU A 18 -0.59 -1.42 -1.51
N ASP A 19 -0.84 -0.49 -0.59
CA ASP A 19 -0.60 -0.66 0.84
C ASP A 19 -1.29 -1.90 1.43
N TYR A 20 -2.42 -2.31 0.85
CA TYR A 20 -3.23 -3.45 1.30
C TYR A 20 -2.92 -4.77 0.58
N THR A 21 -1.83 -4.86 -0.17
CA THR A 21 -1.37 -6.15 -0.68
C THR A 21 -0.66 -6.96 0.41
N LEU A 22 -0.83 -8.29 0.42
CA LEU A 22 -0.18 -9.14 1.41
C LEU A 22 1.33 -8.96 1.49
N PRO A 23 2.07 -8.91 0.36
CA PRO A 23 3.51 -8.65 0.40
C PRO A 23 3.84 -7.33 1.10
N ASN A 24 3.08 -6.27 0.81
CA ASN A 24 3.33 -4.97 1.42
C ASN A 24 3.03 -4.99 2.93
N LEU A 25 1.89 -5.53 3.35
CA LEU A 25 1.56 -5.67 4.77
C LEU A 25 2.58 -6.53 5.52
N TRP A 26 3.03 -7.63 4.92
CA TRP A 26 4.05 -8.51 5.48
C TRP A 26 5.41 -7.82 5.58
N GLY A 27 5.86 -7.16 4.52
CA GLY A 27 7.14 -6.46 4.48
C GLY A 27 7.23 -5.37 5.56
N TRP A 28 6.19 -4.56 5.69
CA TRP A 28 6.16 -3.43 6.62
C TRP A 28 5.63 -3.76 8.02
N GLN A 29 5.30 -5.03 8.29
CA GLN A 29 4.66 -5.43 9.54
C GLN A 29 5.43 -4.98 10.79
N GLU A 30 6.72 -5.18 10.85
CA GLU A 30 7.52 -4.85 12.03
C GLU A 30 7.71 -3.34 12.19
N TYR A 31 7.95 -2.64 11.08
CA TYR A 31 8.17 -1.20 11.10
C TYR A 31 6.96 -0.41 11.62
N TYR A 32 5.76 -0.79 11.19
CA TYR A 32 4.51 -0.19 11.64
C TYR A 32 3.87 -0.90 12.83
N GLY A 33 4.39 -2.04 13.27
CA GLY A 33 3.76 -2.87 14.30
C GLY A 33 2.35 -3.25 13.89
N LEU A 34 2.18 -3.79 12.67
CA LEU A 34 0.85 -4.09 12.14
C LEU A 34 0.24 -5.31 12.83
N GLU A 35 -0.98 -5.12 13.29
CA GLU A 35 -1.86 -6.15 13.84
C GLU A 35 -3.14 -6.21 13.01
N TRP A 36 -3.71 -7.39 12.83
CA TRP A 36 -4.98 -7.54 12.16
C TRP A 36 -5.96 -8.39 12.94
N ARG A 37 -7.23 -8.11 12.76
CA ARG A 37 -8.33 -8.85 13.35
C ARG A 37 -9.45 -9.04 12.34
N PHE A 38 -9.97 -10.26 12.26
CA PHE A 38 -11.13 -10.60 11.42
C PHE A 38 -12.38 -10.62 12.27
N ASP A 39 -13.48 -10.06 11.75
CA ASP A 39 -14.82 -10.14 12.37
C ASP A 39 -15.81 -10.92 11.48
N GLY A 40 -15.33 -11.60 10.46
CA GLY A 40 -16.10 -12.35 9.48
C GLY A 40 -16.49 -11.55 8.23
N SER A 41 -16.73 -10.25 8.35
CA SER A 41 -17.09 -9.35 7.23
C SER A 41 -15.95 -8.49 6.78
N LEU A 42 -15.06 -8.12 7.70
CA LEU A 42 -13.93 -7.23 7.49
C LEU A 42 -12.66 -7.79 8.13
N CYS A 43 -11.53 -7.39 7.57
CA CYS A 43 -10.23 -7.46 8.23
C CYS A 43 -9.86 -6.04 8.68
N TRP A 44 -9.78 -5.85 9.99
CA TRP A 44 -9.33 -4.62 10.63
C TRP A 44 -7.82 -4.63 10.76
N ILE A 45 -7.15 -3.56 10.35
CA ILE A 45 -5.70 -3.41 10.43
C ILE A 45 -5.40 -2.27 11.39
N ARG A 46 -4.58 -2.55 12.40
CA ARG A 46 -4.09 -1.57 13.37
C ARG A 46 -2.58 -1.43 13.23
N GLN A 47 -2.13 -0.21 13.10
CA GLN A 47 -0.74 0.18 13.25
C GLN A 47 -0.51 0.55 14.72
N THR A 48 0.60 0.12 15.31
CA THR A 48 0.98 0.48 16.68
C THR A 48 2.17 1.44 16.74
N LEU A 49 2.98 1.48 15.69
CA LEU A 49 4.17 2.32 15.57
C LEU A 49 4.08 3.27 14.37
N PRO A 50 4.63 4.50 14.43
CA PRO A 50 5.19 5.19 15.61
C PRO A 50 4.09 5.67 16.57
N ARG A 51 2.84 5.64 16.16
CA ARG A 51 1.65 5.92 16.97
C ARG A 51 0.51 4.97 16.62
N PRO A 52 -0.37 4.65 17.54
CA PRO A 52 -1.55 3.85 17.26
C PRO A 52 -2.48 4.56 16.25
N VAL A 53 -2.86 3.86 15.20
CA VAL A 53 -3.83 4.32 14.20
C VAL A 53 -4.43 3.10 13.50
N CYS A 54 -5.72 3.15 13.18
CA CYS A 54 -6.36 2.13 12.36
C CYS A 54 -6.23 2.50 10.87
N TRP A 55 -6.06 1.50 10.03
CA TRP A 55 -6.15 1.68 8.59
C TRP A 55 -7.58 1.40 8.12
N ALA A 56 -7.92 1.82 6.90
CA ALA A 56 -9.21 1.44 6.34
C ALA A 56 -9.37 -0.09 6.37
N PRO A 57 -10.50 -0.63 6.82
CA PRO A 57 -10.70 -2.07 6.88
C PRO A 57 -10.83 -2.67 5.48
N VAL A 58 -10.41 -3.92 5.33
CA VAL A 58 -10.45 -4.68 4.10
C VAL A 58 -11.70 -5.57 4.07
N GLY A 59 -12.51 -5.47 3.02
CA GLY A 59 -13.74 -6.24 2.84
C GLY A 59 -14.80 -5.48 2.04
N ASP A 60 -16.02 -5.99 2.00
CA ASP A 60 -17.14 -5.35 1.30
C ASP A 60 -17.77 -4.26 2.16
N TRP A 61 -17.39 -3.02 1.94
CA TRP A 61 -17.86 -1.87 2.69
C TRP A 61 -19.37 -1.60 2.56
N ASN A 62 -19.98 -2.05 1.47
CA ASN A 62 -21.41 -1.86 1.23
C ASN A 62 -22.29 -2.89 1.94
N ALA A 63 -21.71 -4.00 2.40
CA ALA A 63 -22.40 -5.04 3.13
C ALA A 63 -22.38 -4.83 4.66
N VAL A 64 -21.79 -3.74 5.16
CA VAL A 64 -21.56 -3.49 6.58
C VAL A 64 -22.52 -2.41 7.10
N ASP A 65 -23.14 -2.66 8.24
CA ASP A 65 -23.83 -1.61 9.00
C ASP A 65 -22.84 -0.78 9.82
N TRP A 66 -22.40 0.31 9.24
CA TRP A 66 -21.41 1.21 9.84
C TRP A 66 -21.90 1.96 11.07
N SER A 67 -23.21 2.00 11.33
CA SER A 67 -23.75 2.63 12.53
C SER A 67 -23.33 1.89 13.82
N HIS A 68 -22.99 0.62 13.71
CA HIS A 68 -22.54 -0.25 14.79
C HIS A 68 -21.12 -0.77 14.64
N ALA A 69 -20.68 -1.08 13.43
CA ALA A 69 -19.41 -1.79 13.16
C ALA A 69 -18.16 -1.10 13.72
N LEU A 70 -18.08 0.23 13.70
CA LEU A 70 -16.92 0.97 14.20
C LEU A 70 -16.77 0.91 15.74
N TRP A 71 -17.86 0.74 16.47
CA TRP A 71 -17.84 0.71 17.93
C TRP A 71 -17.42 -0.63 18.50
N ASP A 72 -17.83 -1.72 17.86
CA ASP A 72 -17.52 -3.08 18.33
C ASP A 72 -16.05 -3.45 18.09
N SER A 73 -15.41 -2.78 17.11
CA SER A 73 -14.05 -3.11 16.67
C SER A 73 -12.96 -2.35 17.41
N CYS A 74 -13.31 -1.26 18.09
CA CYS A 74 -12.34 -0.37 18.73
C CYS A 74 -12.86 0.10 20.09
N THR A 75 -12.14 -0.24 21.12
CA THR A 75 -12.50 0.00 22.53
C THR A 75 -12.15 1.41 23.05
N GLU A 76 -11.67 2.31 22.20
CA GLU A 76 -11.23 3.65 22.62
C GLU A 76 -12.23 4.75 22.21
N ALA A 77 -12.33 5.79 23.03
CA ALA A 77 -13.33 6.86 22.90
C ALA A 77 -13.19 7.73 21.65
N ALA A 78 -12.05 7.70 20.97
CA ALA A 78 -11.83 8.34 19.68
C ALA A 78 -10.93 7.44 18.82
N LEU A 79 -11.36 7.19 17.60
CA LEU A 79 -10.64 6.38 16.63
C LEU A 79 -9.97 7.28 15.62
N ASP A 80 -8.67 7.11 15.49
CA ASP A 80 -7.89 7.74 14.44
C ASP A 80 -7.69 6.72 13.31
N PHE A 81 -8.09 7.09 12.10
CA PHE A 81 -7.93 6.29 10.90
C PHE A 81 -6.98 6.96 9.92
N SER A 82 -6.20 6.18 9.22
CA SER A 82 -5.33 6.62 8.12
C SER A 82 -5.58 5.78 6.89
N ARG A 83 -5.16 6.27 5.72
CA ARG A 83 -5.28 5.56 4.44
C ARG A 83 -6.72 5.21 4.06
N VAL A 84 -7.66 6.07 4.47
CA VAL A 84 -9.08 5.87 4.17
C VAL A 84 -9.39 6.37 2.78
N PRO A 85 -9.83 5.52 1.84
CA PRO A 85 -10.27 5.97 0.52
C PRO A 85 -11.50 6.86 0.61
N GLU A 86 -11.60 7.84 -0.29
CA GLU A 86 -12.72 8.80 -0.33
C GLU A 86 -14.08 8.11 -0.39
N GLU A 87 -14.19 6.99 -1.09
CA GLU A 87 -15.41 6.20 -1.17
C GLU A 87 -15.87 5.67 0.20
N LEU A 88 -14.95 5.13 0.99
CA LEU A 88 -15.26 4.66 2.35
C LEU A 88 -15.56 5.84 3.29
N LEU A 89 -14.84 6.95 3.15
CA LEU A 89 -15.11 8.15 3.91
C LEU A 89 -16.56 8.64 3.69
N HIS A 90 -17.03 8.68 2.44
CA HIS A 90 -18.41 9.05 2.12
C HIS A 90 -19.43 8.10 2.76
N ILE A 91 -19.17 6.79 2.74
CA ILE A 91 -20.03 5.80 3.41
C ILE A 91 -20.11 6.09 4.91
N TRP A 92 -18.98 6.35 5.57
CA TRP A 92 -18.94 6.67 6.99
C TRP A 92 -19.63 7.98 7.33
N GLN A 93 -19.47 9.04 6.53
CA GLN A 93 -20.14 10.32 6.74
C GLN A 93 -21.67 10.21 6.62
N GLN A 94 -22.15 9.34 5.74
CA GLN A 94 -23.60 9.06 5.60
C GLN A 94 -24.15 8.23 6.77
N ALA A 95 -23.39 7.21 7.20
CA ALA A 95 -23.81 6.33 8.28
C ALA A 95 -23.68 6.98 9.67
N LEU A 96 -22.75 7.92 9.84
CA LEU A 96 -22.38 8.54 11.11
C LEU A 96 -22.38 10.09 11.00
N PRO A 97 -23.55 10.71 10.73
CA PRO A 97 -23.61 12.15 10.48
C PRO A 97 -23.09 12.96 11.66
N GLY A 98 -22.19 13.90 11.38
CA GLY A 98 -21.59 14.79 12.38
C GLY A 98 -20.59 14.13 13.34
N ARG A 99 -20.21 12.87 13.10
CA ARG A 99 -19.29 12.12 13.96
C ARG A 99 -17.96 11.79 13.28
N VAL A 100 -17.85 12.04 11.97
CA VAL A 100 -16.63 11.78 11.17
C VAL A 100 -16.03 13.11 10.80
N ASP A 101 -14.85 13.38 11.34
CA ASP A 101 -13.97 14.48 10.92
C ASP A 101 -12.86 13.91 10.03
N ALA A 102 -12.56 14.57 8.90
CA ALA A 102 -11.60 14.05 7.93
C ALA A 102 -10.79 15.17 7.27
N GLY A 103 -9.52 14.90 7.11
CA GLY A 103 -8.57 15.73 6.39
C GLY A 103 -7.84 14.94 5.31
N GLU A 104 -7.48 15.63 4.23
CA GLU A 104 -6.66 15.05 3.18
C GLU A 104 -5.22 14.86 3.64
N ASP A 105 -4.67 13.67 3.43
CA ASP A 105 -3.24 13.39 3.57
C ASP A 105 -2.62 13.08 2.21
N ARG A 106 -2.05 14.11 1.58
CA ARG A 106 -1.42 13.97 0.26
C ARG A 106 -0.28 12.95 0.24
N GLY A 107 0.37 12.69 1.37
CA GLY A 107 1.42 11.68 1.48
C GLY A 107 0.92 10.26 1.26
N GLN A 108 -0.38 10.05 1.42
CA GLN A 108 -1.06 8.76 1.25
C GLN A 108 -1.77 8.62 -0.11
N TRP A 109 -1.62 9.60 -1.02
CA TRP A 109 -2.26 9.52 -2.32
C TRP A 109 -1.56 8.53 -3.23
N GLU A 110 -2.34 7.75 -3.94
CA GLU A 110 -1.84 6.85 -4.97
C GLU A 110 -1.76 7.52 -6.34
N TYR A 111 -0.79 7.09 -7.14
CA TYR A 111 -0.66 7.51 -8.51
C TYR A 111 -1.41 6.55 -9.43
N LEU A 112 -2.44 7.04 -10.10
CA LEU A 112 -3.20 6.26 -11.06
C LEU A 112 -2.86 6.66 -12.49
N TYR A 113 -2.41 5.71 -13.29
CA TYR A 113 -2.08 5.90 -14.70
C TYR A 113 -2.87 4.96 -15.58
N ALA A 114 -3.30 5.45 -16.75
CA ALA A 114 -3.80 4.56 -17.79
C ALA A 114 -2.63 3.72 -18.35
N ARG A 115 -2.83 2.41 -18.45
CA ARG A 115 -1.80 1.48 -18.95
C ARG A 115 -1.33 1.87 -20.36
N GLU A 116 -2.26 2.25 -21.24
CA GLU A 116 -1.98 2.66 -22.61
C GLU A 116 -1.09 3.92 -22.68
N ASP A 117 -1.30 4.84 -21.75
CA ASP A 117 -0.48 6.06 -21.65
C ASP A 117 0.96 5.73 -21.26
N LEU A 118 1.15 4.83 -20.30
CA LEU A 118 2.50 4.41 -19.91
C LEU A 118 3.19 3.57 -20.98
N ALA A 119 2.44 2.74 -21.70
CA ALA A 119 2.99 1.91 -22.79
C ALA A 119 3.42 2.74 -24.01
N ARG A 120 2.70 3.82 -24.33
CA ARG A 120 2.93 4.63 -25.54
C ARG A 120 3.64 5.95 -25.27
N LEU A 121 3.59 6.45 -24.05
CA LEU A 121 4.14 7.73 -23.62
C LEU A 121 3.75 8.90 -24.56
N PRO A 122 2.45 9.13 -24.83
CA PRO A 122 2.02 10.10 -25.83
C PRO A 122 2.11 11.54 -25.34
N GLY A 123 2.46 12.46 -26.24
CA GLY A 123 2.39 13.90 -26.01
C GLY A 123 3.43 14.46 -25.05
N ASN A 124 3.32 15.77 -24.80
CA ASN A 124 4.33 16.53 -24.05
C ASN A 124 4.45 16.12 -22.56
N ARG A 125 3.38 15.65 -21.95
CA ARG A 125 3.40 15.25 -20.52
C ARG A 125 4.36 14.09 -20.25
N PHE A 126 4.61 13.24 -21.25
CA PHE A 126 5.52 12.12 -21.14
C PHE A 126 6.87 12.32 -21.82
N HIS A 127 7.11 13.50 -22.40
CA HIS A 127 8.34 13.77 -23.18
C HIS A 127 9.63 13.43 -22.39
N LYS A 128 9.72 13.85 -21.12
CA LYS A 128 10.88 13.54 -20.27
C LYS A 128 11.04 12.04 -20.03
N LYS A 129 9.93 11.32 -19.79
CA LYS A 129 9.97 9.85 -19.57
C LYS A 129 10.42 9.13 -20.84
N LYS A 130 9.88 9.51 -22.00
CA LYS A 130 10.29 8.97 -23.28
C LYS A 130 11.76 9.21 -23.57
N ASN A 131 12.28 10.40 -23.25
CA ASN A 131 13.71 10.71 -23.41
C ASN A 131 14.57 9.84 -22.48
N HIS A 132 14.15 9.57 -21.24
CA HIS A 132 14.88 8.63 -20.37
C HIS A 132 14.92 7.22 -20.96
N CYS A 133 13.78 6.69 -21.43
CA CYS A 133 13.74 5.38 -22.09
C CYS A 133 14.67 5.34 -23.32
N ASN A 134 14.58 6.33 -24.20
CA ASN A 134 15.44 6.41 -25.38
C ASN A 134 16.94 6.52 -25.04
N SER A 135 17.28 7.26 -23.99
CA SER A 135 18.66 7.38 -23.52
C SER A 135 19.20 6.06 -22.97
N TYR A 136 18.37 5.32 -22.25
CA TYR A 136 18.71 3.99 -21.77
C TYR A 136 19.00 3.04 -22.94
N VAL A 137 18.05 2.93 -23.89
CA VAL A 137 18.21 2.05 -25.06
C VAL A 137 19.46 2.42 -25.87
N LYS A 138 19.74 3.72 -26.01
CA LYS A 138 20.95 4.18 -26.71
C LYS A 138 22.24 3.78 -26.00
N ALA A 139 22.25 3.77 -24.67
CA ALA A 139 23.44 3.47 -23.87
C ALA A 139 23.67 1.97 -23.67
N TYR A 140 22.59 1.20 -23.51
CA TYR A 140 22.63 -0.19 -23.03
C TYR A 140 21.96 -1.20 -23.98
N GLY A 141 21.29 -0.75 -25.04
CA GLY A 141 20.48 -1.59 -25.93
C GLY A 141 19.05 -1.81 -25.39
N GLU A 142 18.29 -2.65 -26.09
CA GLU A 142 16.92 -2.99 -25.66
C GLU A 142 16.96 -3.78 -24.34
N PRO A 143 16.11 -3.43 -23.36
CA PRO A 143 16.06 -4.15 -22.09
C PRO A 143 15.52 -5.56 -22.28
N ASP A 144 16.14 -6.53 -21.63
CA ASP A 144 15.65 -7.89 -21.54
C ASP A 144 14.69 -7.98 -20.34
N TYR A 145 13.40 -7.90 -20.62
CA TYR A 145 12.37 -7.99 -19.57
C TYR A 145 11.99 -9.45 -19.33
N ARG A 146 12.11 -9.89 -18.08
CA ARG A 146 11.76 -11.24 -17.64
C ARG A 146 10.87 -11.18 -16.41
N SER A 147 9.98 -12.17 -16.26
CA SER A 147 9.31 -12.40 -15.00
C SER A 147 10.30 -12.86 -13.95
N LEU A 148 10.17 -12.35 -12.73
CA LEU A 148 10.97 -12.81 -11.60
C LEU A 148 10.61 -14.25 -11.26
N ASP A 149 11.62 -15.10 -11.11
CA ASP A 149 11.51 -16.47 -10.62
C ASP A 149 12.51 -16.71 -9.47
N ASP A 150 12.40 -17.86 -8.82
CA ASP A 150 13.23 -18.19 -7.65
C ASP A 150 14.74 -18.15 -7.96
N ALA A 151 15.15 -18.43 -9.20
CA ALA A 151 16.55 -18.41 -9.59
C ALA A 151 17.13 -16.99 -9.67
N MET A 152 16.28 -15.97 -9.81
CA MET A 152 16.67 -14.56 -9.94
C MET A 152 16.64 -13.81 -8.60
N VAL A 153 16.16 -14.41 -7.53
CA VAL A 153 16.01 -13.72 -6.22
C VAL A 153 17.35 -13.20 -5.71
N GLU A 154 18.40 -13.99 -5.79
CA GLU A 154 19.73 -13.58 -5.35
C GLU A 154 20.27 -12.38 -6.15
N ASP A 155 20.05 -12.33 -7.47
CA ASP A 155 20.45 -11.21 -8.31
C ASP A 155 19.68 -9.93 -7.95
N VAL A 156 18.36 -10.05 -7.65
CA VAL A 156 17.54 -8.91 -7.23
C VAL A 156 17.99 -8.37 -5.88
N LEU A 157 18.29 -9.25 -4.92
CA LEU A 157 18.80 -8.86 -3.61
C LEU A 157 20.20 -8.22 -3.71
N ALA A 158 21.06 -8.69 -4.63
CA ALA A 158 22.35 -8.06 -4.89
C ALA A 158 22.20 -6.64 -5.44
N VAL A 159 21.28 -6.42 -6.39
CA VAL A 159 20.94 -5.07 -6.89
C VAL A 159 20.41 -4.18 -5.77
N GLN A 160 19.55 -4.70 -4.88
CA GLN A 160 19.05 -3.96 -3.73
C GLN A 160 20.16 -3.59 -2.75
N ALA A 161 21.10 -4.49 -2.50
CA ALA A 161 22.25 -4.23 -1.64
C ALA A 161 23.16 -3.12 -2.21
N ASP A 162 23.45 -3.15 -3.51
CA ASP A 162 24.21 -2.11 -4.20
C ASP A 162 23.49 -0.76 -4.14
N TRP A 163 22.17 -0.76 -4.37
CA TRP A 163 21.36 0.45 -4.28
C TRP A 163 21.39 1.04 -2.85
N CYS A 164 21.28 0.18 -1.84
CA CYS A 164 21.35 0.57 -0.44
C CYS A 164 22.72 1.14 -0.05
N GLN A 165 23.80 0.58 -0.59
CA GLN A 165 25.14 1.13 -0.40
C GLN A 165 25.26 2.54 -1.00
N TRP A 166 24.74 2.75 -2.20
CA TRP A 166 24.75 4.05 -2.88
C TRP A 166 23.93 5.11 -2.16
N HIS A 167 22.82 4.75 -1.54
CA HIS A 167 21.91 5.65 -0.87
C HIS A 167 22.12 5.72 0.63
N GLU A 168 23.17 5.04 1.14
CA GLU A 168 23.52 5.03 2.56
C GLU A 168 22.31 4.66 3.44
N CYS A 169 21.59 3.59 3.09
CA CYS A 169 20.36 3.17 3.77
C CYS A 169 20.51 3.12 5.29
N GLU A 170 21.69 2.74 5.78
CA GLU A 170 21.98 2.68 7.23
C GLU A 170 21.85 4.04 7.94
N ASN A 171 22.04 5.15 7.21
CA ASN A 171 21.94 6.49 7.73
C ASN A 171 20.51 7.06 7.70
N SER A 172 19.57 6.35 7.07
CA SER A 172 18.17 6.76 6.93
C SER A 172 17.22 5.71 7.52
N PRO A 173 16.52 5.99 8.64
CA PRO A 173 15.59 5.04 9.23
C PRO A 173 14.51 4.53 8.25
N SER A 174 14.02 5.41 7.36
CA SER A 174 13.00 5.03 6.37
C SER A 174 13.56 4.11 5.29
N LEU A 175 14.76 4.38 4.75
CA LEU A 175 15.40 3.54 3.75
C LEU A 175 15.82 2.18 4.33
N ARG A 176 16.26 2.16 5.59
CA ARG A 176 16.54 0.91 6.29
C ARG A 176 15.29 0.05 6.43
N ALA A 177 14.18 0.66 6.88
CA ALA A 177 12.90 -0.04 6.99
C ALA A 177 12.40 -0.57 5.63
N GLU A 178 12.56 0.20 4.57
CA GLU A 178 12.24 -0.23 3.21
C GLU A 178 13.11 -1.43 2.78
N ASN A 179 14.42 -1.37 3.02
CA ASN A 179 15.32 -2.48 2.74
C ASN A 179 14.96 -3.75 3.53
N GLU A 180 14.64 -3.61 4.80
CA GLU A 180 14.16 -4.72 5.64
C GLU A 180 12.85 -5.31 5.11
N ALA A 181 11.91 -4.44 4.68
CA ALA A 181 10.65 -4.88 4.09
C ALA A 181 10.86 -5.66 2.78
N ILE A 182 11.75 -5.19 1.90
CA ILE A 182 12.09 -5.88 0.64
C ILE A 182 12.72 -7.25 0.90
N ASN A 183 13.65 -7.35 1.86
CA ASN A 183 14.32 -8.61 2.18
C ASN A 183 13.40 -9.63 2.87
N ARG A 184 12.23 -9.20 3.37
CA ARG A 184 11.26 -10.07 4.03
C ARG A 184 10.28 -10.72 3.05
N VAL A 185 9.99 -10.08 1.94
CA VAL A 185 9.04 -10.54 0.91
C VAL A 185 9.69 -11.50 -0.07
#